data_000ce9e38ae07d1b025b056ab7bd5e95
#
_entry.id   000ce9e38ae07d1b025b056ab7bd5e95
#
_cell.length_a   1.000
_cell.length_b   1.000
_cell.length_c   1.000
_cell.angle_alpha   90.00
_cell.angle_beta   90.00
_cell.angle_gamma   90.00
#
_symmetry.space_group_name_H-M   'P 1'
#
loop_
_entity.id
_entity.type
_entity.pdbx_description
1 polymer ?
#
loop_
_entity_poly.entity_id
_entity_poly.type
_entity_poly.pdbx_seq_one_letter_code
_entity_poly.pdbx_strand_id
1 'polypeptide(L)'
;MARYIHLLERKRKITIMKSIYDALIEGIPDDLPVDDMITTHYGVIVKSRGQVGLSEFRDEYDTRPQLVTKGLLDMSLREMAALIKSWNISEAAIGHAAMNAYYNSPELAAANGLELTNSLHSEDRNADPFITYQKAVRGKKVVVVGHFPYLEQLFQPVCDLHIIE
;
A
#
# COMPACT_ATOMS: atom_id res chain seq x y z
N MET A 1 -11.70 -44.84 37.62
CA MET A 1 -12.16 -43.47 37.36
C MET A 1 -10.97 -42.51 37.31
N ALA A 2 -9.95 -42.76 36.49
CA ALA A 2 -8.73 -41.96 36.38
C ALA A 2 -8.07 -42.06 35.00
N ARG A 3 -8.85 -41.90 33.93
CA ARG A 3 -8.34 -41.98 32.54
C ARG A 3 -8.83 -40.83 31.60
N TYR A 4 -9.39 -39.76 32.16
CA TYR A 4 -9.99 -38.68 31.33
C TYR A 4 -9.38 -37.29 31.51
N ILE A 5 -8.23 -37.13 32.21
CA ILE A 5 -7.65 -35.80 32.47
C ILE A 5 -6.41 -35.50 31.63
N HIS A 6 -5.97 -36.39 30.75
CA HIS A 6 -4.73 -36.15 29.96
C HIS A 6 -4.94 -35.60 28.56
N LEU A 7 -6.11 -35.10 28.23
CA LEU A 7 -6.43 -34.65 26.87
C LEU A 7 -6.63 -33.12 26.69
N LEU A 8 -6.41 -32.34 27.73
CA LEU A 8 -6.67 -30.87 27.66
C LEU A 8 -5.42 -29.97 27.75
N GLU A 9 -4.22 -30.50 27.69
CA GLU A 9 -2.99 -29.67 27.67
C GLU A 9 -2.25 -29.65 26.34
N ARG A 10 -2.88 -29.88 25.20
CA ARG A 10 -2.37 -29.32 23.97
C ARG A 10 -2.76 -27.83 23.93
N LYS A 11 -2.01 -27.00 24.66
CA LYS A 11 -1.93 -25.56 24.34
C LYS A 11 -1.60 -25.47 22.88
N ARG A 12 -2.64 -25.35 22.02
CA ARG A 12 -2.45 -24.85 20.65
C ARG A 12 -1.76 -23.51 20.85
N LYS A 13 -0.47 -23.44 20.55
CA LYS A 13 0.17 -22.17 20.21
C LYS A 13 -0.66 -21.66 19.03
N ILE A 14 -1.62 -20.78 19.31
CA ILE A 14 -2.23 -19.97 18.29
C ILE A 14 -1.08 -19.08 17.82
N THR A 15 -0.40 -19.50 16.77
CA THR A 15 0.49 -18.62 16.04
C THR A 15 -0.45 -17.61 15.40
N ILE A 16 -0.60 -16.46 16.05
CA ILE A 16 -1.28 -15.31 15.45
C ILE A 16 -0.45 -15.00 14.20
N MET A 17 -0.97 -15.37 13.04
CA MET A 17 -0.34 -14.99 11.79
C MET A 17 -0.37 -13.47 11.74
N LYS A 18 0.82 -12.88 11.80
CA LYS A 18 1.01 -11.46 11.68
C LYS A 18 0.47 -11.02 10.31
N SER A 19 -0.41 -10.03 10.28
CA SER A 19 -0.90 -9.51 9.01
C SER A 19 0.24 -8.83 8.25
N ILE A 20 0.12 -8.74 6.94
CA ILE A 20 1.09 -8.00 6.12
C ILE A 20 1.23 -6.55 6.59
N TYR A 21 0.13 -5.93 7.00
CA TYR A 21 0.13 -4.57 7.54
C TYR A 21 0.88 -4.46 8.86
N ASP A 22 0.78 -5.46 9.75
CA ASP A 22 1.57 -5.48 10.99
C ASP A 22 3.06 -5.50 10.68
N ALA A 23 3.47 -6.32 9.72
CA ALA A 23 4.87 -6.41 9.33
C ALA A 23 5.39 -5.10 8.70
N LEU A 24 4.57 -4.48 7.83
CA LEU A 24 4.91 -3.20 7.20
C LEU A 24 4.99 -2.06 8.23
N ILE A 25 4.03 -1.95 9.15
CA ILE A 25 4.02 -0.92 10.19
C ILE A 25 5.25 -1.07 11.09
N GLU A 26 5.57 -2.28 11.53
CA GLU A 26 6.73 -2.55 12.38
C GLU A 26 8.08 -2.32 11.67
N GLY A 27 8.11 -2.42 10.35
CA GLY A 27 9.28 -2.09 9.55
C GLY A 27 9.61 -0.59 9.49
N ILE A 28 8.66 0.29 9.86
CA ILE A 28 8.90 1.73 9.91
C ILE A 28 9.58 2.08 11.25
N PRO A 29 10.72 2.81 11.29
CA PRO A 29 11.34 3.27 12.54
C PRO A 29 10.38 4.11 13.41
N ASP A 30 10.47 3.95 14.74
CA ASP A 30 9.57 4.64 15.69
C ASP A 30 9.78 6.16 15.76
N ASP A 31 10.99 6.61 15.42
CA ASP A 31 11.45 7.99 15.58
C ASP A 31 11.30 8.84 14.32
N LEU A 32 10.66 8.32 13.28
CA LEU A 32 10.44 9.09 12.06
C LEU A 32 9.33 10.11 12.27
N PRO A 33 9.60 11.42 12.07
CA PRO A 33 8.60 12.45 12.19
C PRO A 33 7.67 12.47 10.97
N VAL A 34 6.49 13.02 11.15
CA VAL A 34 5.66 13.53 10.06
C VAL A 34 5.97 15.01 9.89
N ASP A 35 6.57 15.38 8.76
CA ASP A 35 6.97 16.77 8.50
C ASP A 35 5.78 17.60 8.02
N ASP A 36 4.88 17.01 7.21
CA ASP A 36 3.72 17.69 6.63
C ASP A 36 2.69 16.67 6.15
N MET A 37 1.43 17.11 6.07
CA MET A 37 0.33 16.34 5.50
C MET A 37 -0.64 17.26 4.76
N ILE A 38 -1.02 16.86 3.57
CA ILE A 38 -1.99 17.59 2.72
C ILE A 38 -3.11 16.64 2.34
N THR A 39 -4.35 17.06 2.55
CA THR A 39 -5.53 16.35 2.07
C THR A 39 -6.21 17.17 0.98
N THR A 40 -6.62 16.51 -0.08
CA THR A 40 -7.39 17.10 -1.19
C THR A 40 -8.61 16.22 -1.46
N HIS A 41 -9.47 16.61 -2.38
CA HIS A 41 -10.60 15.77 -2.82
C HIS A 41 -10.15 14.46 -3.49
N TYR A 42 -8.90 14.37 -3.94
CA TYR A 42 -8.40 13.25 -4.75
C TYR A 42 -7.37 12.40 -4.02
N GLY A 43 -6.78 12.89 -2.95
CA GLY A 43 -5.73 12.14 -2.28
C GLY A 43 -5.21 12.77 -1.01
N VAL A 44 -4.47 11.96 -0.29
CA VAL A 44 -3.68 12.34 0.88
C VAL A 44 -2.21 12.26 0.52
N ILE A 45 -1.45 13.27 0.88
CA ILE A 45 0.00 13.33 0.76
C ILE A 45 0.57 13.43 2.16
N VAL A 46 1.51 12.55 2.50
CA VAL A 46 2.27 12.59 3.74
C VAL A 46 3.74 12.76 3.41
N LYS A 47 4.42 13.65 4.13
CA LYS A 47 5.86 13.90 4.02
C LYS A 47 6.57 13.50 5.29
N SER A 48 7.72 12.84 5.13
CA SER A 48 8.62 12.47 6.23
C SER A 48 10.06 12.47 5.74
N ARG A 49 10.93 13.25 6.35
CA ARG A 49 12.36 13.39 6.01
C ARG A 49 12.59 13.59 4.50
N GLY A 50 11.79 14.44 3.88
CA GLY A 50 11.88 14.74 2.45
C GLY A 50 11.29 13.68 1.53
N GLN A 51 10.86 12.54 2.04
CA GLN A 51 10.14 11.52 1.28
C GLN A 51 8.65 11.83 1.24
N VAL A 52 7.98 11.41 0.19
CA VAL A 52 6.56 11.69 -0.05
C VAL A 52 5.82 10.39 -0.31
N GLY A 53 4.72 10.20 0.41
CA GLY A 53 3.78 9.12 0.15
C GLY A 53 2.43 9.69 -0.25
N LEU A 54 1.78 9.02 -1.18
CA LEU A 54 0.47 9.38 -1.73
C LEU A 54 -0.50 8.22 -1.52
N SER A 55 -1.74 8.55 -1.21
CA SER A 55 -2.87 7.61 -1.23
C SER A 55 -4.10 8.29 -1.83
N GLU A 56 -4.94 7.51 -2.49
CA GLU A 56 -6.24 7.98 -2.91
C GLU A 56 -7.08 8.31 -1.67
N PHE A 57 -7.79 9.41 -1.74
CA PHE A 57 -8.76 9.84 -0.74
C PHE A 57 -10.11 9.99 -1.43
N ARG A 58 -11.11 9.29 -0.90
CA ARG A 58 -12.48 9.48 -1.35
C ARG A 58 -13.18 10.35 -0.33
N ASP A 59 -13.62 11.51 -0.78
CA ASP A 59 -14.42 12.45 0.01
C ASP A 59 -15.87 11.94 0.13
N GLU A 60 -16.00 10.74 0.70
CA GLU A 60 -17.28 10.17 1.04
C GLU A 60 -17.53 10.41 2.53
N TYR A 61 -18.76 10.79 2.85
CA TYR A 61 -19.16 10.96 4.24
C TYR A 61 -19.05 9.64 4.99
N ASP A 62 -18.03 9.53 5.81
CA ASP A 62 -17.74 8.33 6.59
C ASP A 62 -18.21 8.49 8.04
N THR A 63 -19.24 7.74 8.43
CA THR A 63 -19.80 7.74 9.79
C THR A 63 -19.08 6.79 10.75
N ARG A 64 -18.08 6.06 10.28
CA ARG A 64 -17.35 5.12 11.12
C ARG A 64 -16.48 5.85 12.14
N PRO A 65 -16.34 5.29 13.36
CA PRO A 65 -15.55 5.91 14.40
C PRO A 65 -14.10 6.12 13.95
N GLN A 66 -13.56 7.26 14.36
CA GLN A 66 -12.14 7.57 14.17
C GLN A 66 -11.32 6.98 15.32
N LEU A 67 -10.12 6.51 15.02
CA LEU A 67 -9.13 6.06 16.00
C LEU A 67 -8.26 7.20 16.51
N VAL A 68 -8.13 8.28 15.72
CA VAL A 68 -7.27 9.42 16.05
C VAL A 68 -7.87 10.21 17.21
N THR A 69 -7.08 10.35 18.28
CA THR A 69 -7.43 11.13 19.47
C THR A 69 -6.49 12.30 19.72
N LYS A 70 -5.42 12.44 18.92
CA LYS A 70 -4.43 13.53 18.98
C LYS A 70 -4.23 14.16 17.59
N GLY A 71 -3.51 15.28 17.52
CA GLY A 71 -3.17 15.90 16.25
C GLY A 71 -2.39 14.95 15.34
N LEU A 72 -2.73 14.88 14.06
CA LEU A 72 -2.06 13.99 13.11
C LEU A 72 -0.57 14.30 12.96
N LEU A 73 -0.19 15.58 13.00
CA LEU A 73 1.20 16.01 12.92
C LEU A 73 1.99 15.78 14.23
N ASP A 74 1.31 15.41 15.31
CA ASP A 74 1.95 15.03 16.59
C ASP A 74 2.27 13.51 16.64
N MET A 75 1.93 12.79 15.59
CA MET A 75 2.22 11.35 15.45
C MET A 75 3.60 11.13 14.85
N SER A 76 4.25 10.02 15.24
CA SER A 76 5.34 9.48 14.44
C SER A 76 4.78 8.89 13.12
N LEU A 77 5.65 8.74 12.12
CA LEU A 77 5.26 8.14 10.85
C LEU A 77 4.71 6.71 11.04
N ARG A 78 5.28 5.94 11.99
CA ARG A 78 4.79 4.60 12.33
C ARG A 78 3.39 4.64 12.96
N GLU A 79 3.14 5.56 13.89
CA GLU A 79 1.81 5.73 14.48
C GLU A 79 0.79 6.13 13.42
N MET A 80 1.16 7.03 12.52
CA MET A 80 0.30 7.43 11.40
C MET A 80 0.06 6.26 10.44
N ALA A 81 1.08 5.48 10.10
CA ALA A 81 0.95 4.29 9.25
C ALA A 81 0.00 3.23 9.86
N ALA A 82 -0.08 3.14 11.20
CA ALA A 82 -0.99 2.22 11.86
C ALA A 82 -2.48 2.54 11.60
N LEU A 83 -2.79 3.74 11.16
CA LEU A 83 -4.15 4.13 10.75
C LEU A 83 -4.68 3.35 9.55
N ILE A 84 -3.82 2.68 8.76
CA ILE A 84 -4.25 1.76 7.68
C ILE A 84 -5.21 0.68 8.19
N LYS A 85 -5.17 0.37 9.47
CA LYS A 85 -6.05 -0.61 10.12
C LYS A 85 -7.39 -0.03 10.56
N SER A 86 -7.59 1.27 10.41
CA SER A 86 -8.87 1.90 10.74
C SER A 86 -9.98 1.45 9.81
N TRP A 87 -11.17 1.28 10.34
CA TRP A 87 -12.38 1.11 9.54
C TRP A 87 -12.86 2.42 8.93
N ASN A 88 -12.37 3.56 9.44
CA ASN A 88 -12.62 4.86 8.83
C ASN A 88 -11.75 5.02 7.58
N ILE A 89 -12.40 5.24 6.43
CA ILE A 89 -11.71 5.28 5.13
C ILE A 89 -10.68 6.41 5.07
N SER A 90 -11.02 7.56 5.65
CA SER A 90 -10.12 8.72 5.65
C SER A 90 -8.85 8.44 6.44
N GLU A 91 -8.98 7.85 7.63
CA GLU A 91 -7.82 7.42 8.42
C GLU A 91 -7.00 6.34 7.72
N ALA A 92 -7.67 5.35 7.12
CA ALA A 92 -6.98 4.30 6.37
C ALA A 92 -6.17 4.86 5.19
N ALA A 93 -6.71 5.87 4.49
CA ALA A 93 -6.00 6.55 3.41
C ALA A 93 -4.76 7.32 3.93
N ILE A 94 -4.88 8.00 5.08
CA ILE A 94 -3.75 8.65 5.74
C ILE A 94 -2.68 7.62 6.11
N GLY A 95 -3.08 6.51 6.72
CA GLY A 95 -2.16 5.42 7.07
C GLY A 95 -1.43 4.83 5.87
N HIS A 96 -2.14 4.66 4.74
CA HIS A 96 -1.55 4.19 3.50
C HIS A 96 -0.54 5.19 2.92
N ALA A 97 -0.87 6.48 2.90
CA ALA A 97 0.07 7.53 2.47
C ALA A 97 1.33 7.56 3.35
N ALA A 98 1.18 7.40 4.67
CA ALA A 98 2.32 7.34 5.59
C ALA A 98 3.22 6.12 5.31
N MET A 99 2.66 4.95 5.03
CA MET A 99 3.41 3.77 4.62
C MET A 99 4.17 4.03 3.32
N ASN A 100 3.51 4.61 2.32
CA ASN A 100 4.12 4.94 1.04
C ASN A 100 5.25 5.97 1.18
N ALA A 101 5.16 6.93 2.12
CA ALA A 101 6.23 7.88 2.39
C ALA A 101 7.53 7.19 2.85
N TYR A 102 7.43 6.06 3.54
CA TYR A 102 8.60 5.29 3.97
C TYR A 102 9.07 4.32 2.89
N TYR A 103 8.18 3.47 2.38
CA TYR A 103 8.57 2.34 1.54
C TYR A 103 8.92 2.73 0.10
N ASN A 104 8.44 3.89 -0.40
CA ASN A 104 8.79 4.39 -1.72
C ASN A 104 10.06 5.26 -1.73
N SER A 105 10.86 5.24 -0.65
CA SER A 105 12.14 5.94 -0.65
C SER A 105 13.13 5.29 -1.64
N PRO A 106 13.95 6.09 -2.34
CA PRO A 106 14.96 5.56 -3.25
C PRO A 106 15.92 4.57 -2.60
N GLU A 107 16.26 4.81 -1.33
CA GLU A 107 17.16 3.97 -0.55
C GLU A 107 16.57 2.58 -0.31
N LEU A 108 15.29 2.50 0.07
CA LEU A 108 14.61 1.23 0.28
C LEU A 108 14.33 0.51 -1.04
N ALA A 109 14.00 1.24 -2.11
CA ALA A 109 13.85 0.68 -3.44
C ALA A 109 15.17 0.00 -3.87
N ALA A 110 16.29 0.70 -3.76
CA ALA A 110 17.61 0.15 -4.10
C ALA A 110 17.99 -1.05 -3.22
N ALA A 111 17.71 -1.00 -1.91
CA ALA A 111 17.96 -2.12 -0.98
C ALA A 111 17.16 -3.37 -1.33
N ASN A 112 15.99 -3.21 -1.98
CA ASN A 112 15.15 -4.30 -2.47
C ASN A 112 15.40 -4.64 -3.96
N GLY A 113 16.44 -4.10 -4.57
CA GLY A 113 16.80 -4.37 -5.97
C GLY A 113 15.85 -3.74 -6.99
N LEU A 114 15.12 -2.69 -6.59
CA LEU A 114 14.23 -1.94 -7.46
C LEU A 114 14.94 -0.70 -8.00
N GLU A 115 14.96 -0.55 -9.31
CA GLU A 115 15.38 0.69 -9.96
C GLU A 115 14.18 1.59 -10.18
N LEU A 116 14.20 2.77 -9.55
CA LEU A 116 13.18 3.79 -9.76
C LEU A 116 13.59 4.63 -10.97
N THR A 117 12.74 4.64 -12.00
CA THR A 117 12.90 5.49 -13.17
C THR A 117 12.04 6.73 -13.04
N ASN A 118 12.60 7.89 -13.41
CA ASN A 118 11.83 9.12 -13.45
C ASN A 118 11.03 9.18 -14.76
N SER A 119 9.83 8.60 -14.74
CA SER A 119 8.95 8.53 -15.91
C SER A 119 8.41 9.90 -16.36
N LEU A 120 8.39 10.90 -15.47
CA LEU A 120 7.88 12.25 -15.78
C LEU A 120 8.74 13.01 -16.80
N HIS A 121 10.00 12.64 -16.95
CA HIS A 121 10.95 13.26 -17.86
C HIS A 121 11.44 12.31 -18.95
N SER A 122 10.90 11.09 -18.99
CA SER A 122 11.22 10.16 -20.08
C SER A 122 10.42 10.52 -21.32
N GLU A 123 11.06 11.05 -22.33
CA GLU A 123 10.50 11.16 -23.69
C GLU A 123 10.35 9.76 -24.32
N ASP A 124 10.93 8.76 -23.72
CA ASP A 124 10.89 7.39 -24.17
C ASP A 124 9.60 6.71 -23.68
N ARG A 125 8.59 6.66 -24.57
CA ARG A 125 7.37 5.89 -24.35
C ARG A 125 7.62 4.40 -24.09
N ASN A 126 8.79 3.87 -24.43
CA ASN A 126 9.17 2.49 -24.12
C ASN A 126 9.45 2.28 -22.63
N ALA A 127 9.57 3.34 -21.83
CA ALA A 127 9.64 3.26 -20.38
C ALA A 127 8.26 3.01 -19.72
N ASP A 128 7.15 3.12 -20.48
CA ASP A 128 5.83 2.76 -19.97
C ASP A 128 5.79 1.25 -19.66
N PRO A 129 5.48 0.85 -18.42
CA PRO A 129 5.44 -0.55 -18.03
C PRO A 129 4.48 -1.38 -18.89
N PHE A 130 3.33 -0.84 -19.25
CA PHE A 130 2.35 -1.57 -20.07
C PHE A 130 2.87 -1.83 -21.49
N ILE A 131 3.59 -0.89 -22.09
CA ILE A 131 4.24 -1.10 -23.40
C ILE A 131 5.33 -2.17 -23.28
N THR A 132 6.12 -2.12 -22.23
CA THR A 132 7.16 -3.13 -21.97
C THR A 132 6.56 -4.52 -21.78
N TYR A 133 5.50 -4.63 -21.00
CA TYR A 133 4.81 -5.90 -20.77
C TYR A 133 4.09 -6.46 -22.00
N GLN A 134 3.73 -5.64 -22.98
CA GLN A 134 3.06 -6.06 -24.19
C GLN A 134 3.79 -7.22 -24.91
N LYS A 135 5.13 -7.20 -24.91
CA LYS A 135 5.95 -8.29 -25.47
C LYS A 135 5.85 -9.55 -24.65
N ALA A 136 5.88 -9.42 -23.33
CA ALA A 136 5.87 -10.54 -22.39
C ALA A 136 4.54 -11.28 -22.34
N VAL A 137 3.42 -10.58 -22.60
CA VAL A 137 2.06 -11.15 -22.54
C VAL A 137 1.54 -11.66 -23.88
N ARG A 138 2.27 -11.47 -24.97
CA ARG A 138 1.83 -11.87 -26.31
C ARG A 138 1.39 -13.33 -26.38
N GLY A 139 0.17 -13.57 -26.85
CA GLY A 139 -0.42 -14.90 -27.01
C GLY A 139 -0.80 -15.61 -25.69
N LYS A 140 -0.75 -14.90 -24.56
CA LYS A 140 -1.10 -15.46 -23.25
C LYS A 140 -2.50 -15.06 -22.83
N LYS A 141 -3.06 -15.79 -21.85
CA LYS A 141 -4.20 -15.34 -21.05
C LYS A 141 -3.70 -14.42 -19.95
N VAL A 142 -4.25 -13.21 -19.88
CA VAL A 142 -3.84 -12.17 -18.94
C VAL A 142 -5.07 -11.71 -18.16
N VAL A 143 -4.92 -11.69 -16.83
CA VAL A 143 -5.93 -11.13 -15.93
C VAL A 143 -5.34 -9.88 -15.32
N VAL A 144 -6.07 -8.78 -15.41
CA VAL A 144 -5.71 -7.52 -14.77
C VAL A 144 -6.76 -7.20 -13.72
N VAL A 145 -6.32 -6.86 -12.52
CA VAL A 145 -7.18 -6.40 -11.44
C VAL A 145 -7.14 -4.87 -11.39
N GLY A 146 -8.30 -4.27 -11.55
CA GLY A 146 -8.44 -2.82 -11.71
C GLY A 146 -8.46 -2.37 -13.18
N HIS A 147 -9.04 -1.20 -13.43
CA HIS A 147 -9.16 -0.64 -14.78
C HIS A 147 -8.14 0.49 -14.96
N PHE A 148 -7.25 0.33 -15.93
CA PHE A 148 -6.25 1.32 -16.28
C PHE A 148 -6.56 1.94 -17.65
N PRO A 149 -6.45 3.26 -17.79
CA PRO A 149 -6.61 3.93 -19.09
C PRO A 149 -5.71 3.30 -20.16
N TYR A 150 -6.26 3.11 -21.33
CA TYR A 150 -5.57 2.55 -22.52
C TYR A 150 -5.12 1.07 -22.40
N LEU A 151 -5.39 0.38 -21.30
CA LEU A 151 -4.97 -1.02 -21.12
C LEU A 151 -5.53 -1.93 -22.21
N GLU A 152 -6.82 -1.80 -22.53
CA GLU A 152 -7.49 -2.58 -23.57
C GLU A 152 -6.85 -2.34 -24.94
N GLN A 153 -6.59 -1.07 -25.29
CA GLN A 153 -5.95 -0.72 -26.55
C GLN A 153 -4.56 -1.31 -26.71
N LEU A 154 -3.83 -1.47 -25.60
CA LEU A 154 -2.48 -2.01 -25.59
C LEU A 154 -2.46 -3.55 -25.56
N PHE A 155 -3.37 -4.19 -24.83
CA PHE A 155 -3.27 -5.61 -24.53
C PHE A 155 -4.22 -6.49 -25.35
N GLN A 156 -5.45 -6.05 -25.68
CA GLN A 156 -6.39 -6.85 -26.47
C GLN A 156 -5.82 -7.31 -27.83
N PRO A 157 -5.02 -6.48 -28.55
CA PRO A 157 -4.45 -6.92 -29.82
C PRO A 157 -3.38 -8.02 -29.71
N VAL A 158 -2.86 -8.26 -28.51
CA VAL A 158 -1.68 -9.12 -28.32
C VAL A 158 -1.93 -10.32 -27.38
N CYS A 159 -2.98 -10.29 -26.56
CA CYS A 159 -3.27 -11.34 -25.59
C CYS A 159 -4.78 -11.54 -25.38
N ASP A 160 -5.16 -12.65 -24.74
CA ASP A 160 -6.52 -12.92 -24.26
C ASP A 160 -6.68 -12.21 -22.91
N LEU A 161 -7.24 -10.98 -22.94
CA LEU A 161 -7.31 -10.07 -21.80
C LEU A 161 -8.63 -10.23 -21.04
N HIS A 162 -8.54 -10.40 -19.74
CA HIS A 162 -9.66 -10.32 -18.80
C HIS A 162 -9.39 -9.22 -17.75
N ILE A 163 -10.33 -8.30 -17.59
CA ILE A 163 -10.27 -7.24 -16.56
C ILE A 163 -11.28 -7.59 -15.47
N ILE A 164 -10.83 -7.51 -14.21
CA ILE A 164 -11.66 -7.68 -13.01
C ILE A 164 -11.67 -6.33 -12.29
N GLU A 165 -12.86 -5.73 -12.14
CA GLU A 165 -13.11 -4.49 -11.41
C GLU A 165 -13.57 -4.75 -9.98
#